data_50f42011f0630388673e7e41181fb977
#
_entry.id   50f42011f0630388673e7e41181fb977
#
_cell.length_a   1.000
_cell.length_b   1.000
_cell.length_c   1.000
_cell.angle_alpha   90.00
_cell.angle_beta   90.00
_cell.angle_gamma   90.00
#
_symmetry.space_group_name_H-M   'P 1'
#
loop_
_entity.id
_entity.type
_entity.pdbx_description
1 polymer ?
#
loop_
_entity_poly.entity_id
_entity_poly.type
_entity_poly.pdbx_seq_one_letter_code
_entity_poly.pdbx_strand_id
1 'polypeptide(L)'
;NETKQFENSAQGLRALQKWLAKLDVTRLVYEATGPYHRRLETALSGKLPLVKVNPLQARRFAQALGTHAKTDAVDARCLARMGAALALEPDEPVAENLRDLRDLQTARTALIKERGRLRNRRQILTSSLLKRQTKARLALVERQLGELDAEIARRISEDTTSARTRD
;
A
#
# COMPACT_ATOMS: atom_id res chain seq x y z
N ASN A 1 20.37 21.47 3.75
CA ASN A 1 19.03 20.99 3.34
C ASN A 1 18.96 20.90 1.83
N GLU A 2 19.20 19.72 1.27
CA GLU A 2 19.03 19.44 -0.17
C GLU A 2 17.60 18.97 -0.44
N THR A 3 17.01 19.43 -1.55
CA THR A 3 15.72 18.96 -2.05
C THR A 3 15.90 18.47 -3.46
N LYS A 4 15.43 17.27 -3.77
CA LYS A 4 15.51 16.67 -5.10
C LYS A 4 14.22 15.92 -5.40
N GLN A 5 13.79 15.97 -6.66
CA GLN A 5 12.59 15.29 -7.13
C GLN A 5 12.96 14.01 -7.89
N PHE A 6 12.20 12.95 -7.66
CA PHE A 6 12.34 11.67 -8.32
C PHE A 6 10.98 11.17 -8.77
N GLU A 7 10.95 10.53 -9.92
CA GLU A 7 9.72 9.86 -10.37
C GLU A 7 9.41 8.62 -9.52
N ASN A 8 8.14 8.36 -9.28
CA ASN A 8 7.69 7.11 -8.64
C ASN A 8 7.66 5.95 -9.65
N SER A 9 8.80 5.71 -10.29
CA SER A 9 9.08 4.64 -11.25
C SER A 9 10.25 3.79 -10.75
N ALA A 10 10.42 2.59 -11.33
CA ALA A 10 11.56 1.74 -10.97
C ALA A 10 12.91 2.44 -11.20
N GLN A 11 13.01 3.27 -12.23
CA GLN A 11 14.22 4.05 -12.53
C GLN A 11 14.41 5.20 -11.53
N GLY A 12 13.35 5.95 -11.22
CA GLY A 12 13.39 7.05 -10.26
C GLY A 12 13.70 6.57 -8.85
N LEU A 13 13.17 5.42 -8.43
CA LEU A 13 13.48 4.83 -7.12
C LEU A 13 14.93 4.33 -7.02
N ARG A 14 15.50 3.78 -8.11
CA ARG A 14 16.94 3.49 -8.17
C ARG A 14 17.80 4.75 -8.08
N ALA A 15 17.39 5.84 -8.73
CA ALA A 15 18.07 7.12 -8.65
C ALA A 15 17.97 7.73 -7.24
N LEU A 16 16.82 7.65 -6.59
CA LEU A 16 16.63 8.02 -5.20
C LEU A 16 17.55 7.24 -4.27
N GLN A 17 17.62 5.92 -4.42
CA GLN A 17 18.48 5.06 -3.62
C GLN A 17 19.96 5.44 -3.78
N LYS A 18 20.44 5.68 -5.02
CA LYS A 18 21.82 6.14 -5.29
C LYS A 18 22.11 7.52 -4.68
N TRP A 19 21.13 8.40 -4.65
CA TRP A 19 21.29 9.72 -4.05
C TRP A 19 21.36 9.62 -2.52
N LEU A 20 20.47 8.84 -1.90
CA LEU A 20 20.44 8.62 -0.46
C LEU A 20 21.67 7.84 0.05
N ALA A 21 22.26 6.96 -0.76
CA ALA A 21 23.47 6.22 -0.39
C ALA A 21 24.71 7.12 -0.14
N LYS A 22 24.66 8.38 -0.55
CA LYS A 22 25.70 9.38 -0.28
C LYS A 22 25.50 10.15 1.03
N LEU A 23 24.38 9.90 1.72
CA LEU A 23 23.95 10.59 2.91
C LEU A 23 23.84 9.59 4.07
N ASP A 24 24.12 10.05 5.28
CA ASP A 24 23.85 9.28 6.49
C ASP A 24 22.34 9.40 6.83
N VAL A 25 21.56 8.48 6.28
CA VAL A 25 20.10 8.49 6.41
C VAL A 25 19.68 7.70 7.63
N THR A 26 19.36 8.39 8.71
CA THR A 26 18.84 7.76 9.94
C THR A 26 17.38 7.33 9.82
N ARG A 27 16.59 8.00 8.95
CA ARG A 27 15.18 7.65 8.65
C ARG A 27 14.70 8.27 7.35
N LEU A 28 13.90 7.54 6.60
CA LEU A 28 13.20 8.00 5.41
C LEU A 28 11.70 8.05 5.70
N VAL A 29 11.19 9.24 5.99
CA VAL A 29 9.78 9.44 6.33
C VAL A 29 8.98 9.68 5.06
N TYR A 30 7.88 8.95 4.90
CA TYR A 30 6.98 9.09 3.76
C TYR A 30 5.51 8.97 4.19
N GLU A 31 4.62 9.60 3.42
CA GLU A 31 3.18 9.58 3.66
C GLU A 31 2.51 8.42 2.92
N ALA A 32 1.62 7.69 3.61
CA ALA A 32 0.85 6.59 3.05
C ALA A 32 -0.36 7.10 2.24
N THR A 33 -0.12 7.77 1.11
CA THR A 33 -1.19 8.28 0.25
C THR A 33 -1.54 7.28 -0.84
N GLY A 34 -2.74 6.70 -0.78
CA GLY A 34 -3.25 5.74 -1.76
C GLY A 34 -2.32 4.53 -2.00
N PRO A 35 -2.34 3.90 -3.18
CA PRO A 35 -1.48 2.76 -3.49
C PRO A 35 -0.05 3.14 -3.91
N TYR A 36 0.24 4.44 -4.09
CA TYR A 36 1.49 4.91 -4.70
C TYR A 36 2.73 4.69 -3.83
N HIS A 37 2.59 4.70 -2.50
CA HIS A 37 3.68 4.44 -1.57
C HIS A 37 4.21 3.01 -1.62
N ARG A 38 3.41 2.03 -2.09
CA ARG A 38 3.81 0.62 -2.16
C ARG A 38 5.05 0.38 -3.01
N ARG A 39 5.20 1.11 -4.13
CA ARG A 39 6.38 1.00 -4.99
C ARG A 39 7.66 1.41 -4.25
N LEU A 40 7.58 2.48 -3.47
CA LEU A 40 8.68 2.94 -2.64
C LEU A 40 9.01 1.91 -1.56
N GLU A 41 8.02 1.39 -0.85
CA GLU A 41 8.21 0.35 0.17
C GLU A 41 8.87 -0.90 -0.42
N THR A 42 8.35 -1.42 -1.54
CA THR A 42 8.91 -2.61 -2.19
C THR A 42 10.36 -2.41 -2.65
N ALA A 43 10.69 -1.22 -3.15
CA ALA A 43 12.04 -0.94 -3.65
C ALA A 43 13.08 -0.70 -2.54
N LEU A 44 12.67 -0.13 -1.40
CA LEU A 44 13.58 0.40 -0.38
C LEU A 44 13.48 -0.32 0.98
N SER A 45 12.44 -1.12 1.23
CA SER A 45 12.30 -1.89 2.47
C SER A 45 13.49 -2.85 2.67
N GLY A 46 14.00 -2.90 3.89
CA GLY A 46 15.20 -3.67 4.22
C GLY A 46 16.54 -3.07 3.74
N LYS A 47 16.49 -1.98 2.94
CA LYS A 47 17.68 -1.27 2.45
C LYS A 47 17.86 0.10 3.11
N LEU A 48 16.78 0.72 3.51
CA LEU A 48 16.74 2.02 4.16
C LEU A 48 15.77 2.00 5.35
N PRO A 49 16.02 2.82 6.37
CA PRO A 49 15.17 2.94 7.56
C PRO A 49 13.88 3.70 7.21
N LEU A 50 12.87 2.99 6.75
CA LEU A 50 11.59 3.55 6.31
C LEU A 50 10.68 3.86 7.49
N VAL A 51 10.04 5.03 7.49
CA VAL A 51 9.02 5.44 8.48
C VAL A 51 7.76 5.85 7.73
N LYS A 52 6.70 5.07 7.88
CA LYS A 52 5.40 5.38 7.31
C LYS A 52 4.59 6.26 8.24
N VAL A 53 4.10 7.40 7.76
CA VAL A 53 3.23 8.27 8.54
C VAL A 53 1.81 8.33 7.96
N ASN A 54 0.86 8.51 8.88
CA ASN A 54 -0.54 8.70 8.50
C ASN A 54 -0.73 10.09 7.89
N PRO A 55 -1.42 10.24 6.74
CA PRO A 55 -1.68 11.53 6.10
C PRO A 55 -2.33 12.58 7.01
N LEU A 56 -3.22 12.16 7.91
CA LEU A 56 -3.84 13.07 8.86
C LEU A 56 -2.84 13.60 9.90
N GLN A 57 -1.93 12.76 10.37
CA GLN A 57 -0.87 13.18 11.30
C GLN A 57 0.12 14.13 10.63
N ALA A 58 0.55 13.82 9.41
CA ALA A 58 1.41 14.68 8.60
C ALA A 58 0.77 16.07 8.39
N ARG A 59 -0.51 16.10 8.02
CA ARG A 59 -1.27 17.35 7.86
C ARG A 59 -1.36 18.15 9.16
N ARG A 60 -1.67 17.52 10.29
CA ARG A 60 -1.75 18.18 11.60
C ARG A 60 -0.40 18.75 12.02
N PHE A 61 0.69 18.02 11.76
CA PHE A 61 2.04 18.49 12.04
C PHE A 61 2.40 19.71 11.18
N ALA A 62 2.07 19.69 9.87
CA ALA A 62 2.27 20.83 8.97
C ALA A 62 1.49 22.07 9.45
N GLN A 63 0.24 21.90 9.88
CA GLN A 63 -0.58 22.97 10.45
C GLN A 63 0.05 23.56 11.74
N ALA A 64 0.55 22.72 12.62
CA ALA A 64 1.22 23.16 13.85
C ALA A 64 2.49 23.96 13.56
N LEU A 65 3.17 23.71 12.43
CA LEU A 65 4.32 24.48 11.96
C LEU A 65 3.94 25.79 11.22
N GLY A 66 2.63 26.08 11.07
CA GLY A 66 2.17 27.24 10.30
C GLY A 66 2.43 27.11 8.79
N THR A 67 2.64 25.92 8.29
CA THR A 67 2.96 25.69 6.87
C THR A 67 1.68 25.59 6.07
N HIS A 68 1.36 26.64 5.29
CA HIS A 68 0.16 26.70 4.44
C HIS A 68 0.44 26.46 2.95
N ALA A 69 1.70 26.59 2.51
CA ALA A 69 2.07 26.38 1.12
C ALA A 69 2.14 24.87 0.80
N LYS A 70 1.37 24.45 -0.20
CA LYS A 70 1.27 23.05 -0.60
C LYS A 70 2.10 22.80 -1.86
N THR A 71 3.36 22.42 -1.67
CA THR A 71 4.23 21.93 -2.74
C THR A 71 4.96 20.69 -2.28
N ASP A 72 5.29 19.78 -3.19
CA ASP A 72 5.99 18.53 -2.86
C ASP A 72 7.29 18.77 -2.06
N ALA A 73 8.01 19.84 -2.37
CA ALA A 73 9.25 20.20 -1.67
C ALA A 73 9.00 20.66 -0.22
N VAL A 74 7.89 21.36 0.03
CA VAL A 74 7.46 21.78 1.37
C VAL A 74 6.98 20.57 2.16
N ASP A 75 6.21 19.71 1.53
CA ASP A 75 5.68 18.51 2.15
C ASP A 75 6.83 17.55 2.53
N ALA A 76 7.81 17.32 1.65
CA ALA A 76 8.98 16.50 1.94
C ALA A 76 9.81 17.05 3.14
N ARG A 77 10.01 18.36 3.19
CA ARG A 77 10.70 19.02 4.34
C ARG A 77 9.90 18.90 5.63
N CYS A 78 8.59 19.01 5.55
CA CYS A 78 7.69 18.86 6.69
C CYS A 78 7.77 17.43 7.25
N LEU A 79 7.73 16.40 6.38
CA LEU A 79 7.88 15.00 6.78
C LEU A 79 9.25 14.73 7.42
N ALA A 80 10.33 15.26 6.86
CA ALA A 80 11.67 15.13 7.44
C ALA A 80 11.76 15.77 8.83
N ARG A 81 11.18 16.97 9.02
CA ARG A 81 11.10 17.66 10.32
C ARG A 81 10.24 16.88 11.31
N MET A 82 9.11 16.31 10.86
CA MET A 82 8.25 15.47 11.69
C MET A 82 9.01 14.26 12.22
N GLY A 83 9.72 13.55 11.35
CA GLY A 83 10.54 12.40 11.75
C GLY A 83 11.58 12.72 12.80
N ALA A 84 12.25 13.88 12.66
CA ALA A 84 13.26 14.33 13.61
C ALA A 84 12.63 14.81 14.94
N ALA A 85 11.60 15.67 14.88
CA ALA A 85 10.99 16.27 16.05
C ALA A 85 10.26 15.25 16.94
N LEU A 86 9.64 14.24 16.33
CA LEU A 86 8.93 13.19 17.05
C LEU A 86 9.78 11.93 17.30
N ALA A 87 11.06 11.95 16.93
CA ALA A 87 11.98 10.82 17.03
C ALA A 87 11.37 9.50 16.49
N LEU A 88 10.67 9.58 15.35
CA LEU A 88 9.94 8.43 14.80
C LEU A 88 10.92 7.28 14.50
N GLU A 89 10.57 6.09 14.97
CA GLU A 89 11.37 4.89 14.73
C GLU A 89 11.04 4.27 13.34
N PRO A 90 12.04 3.68 12.66
CA PRO A 90 11.82 2.95 11.42
C PRO A 90 10.86 1.77 11.61
N ASP A 91 9.97 1.60 10.64
CA ASP A 91 9.09 0.43 10.58
C ASP A 91 9.89 -0.85 10.33
N GLU A 92 9.54 -1.93 11.00
CA GLU A 92 10.09 -3.23 10.68
C GLU A 92 9.74 -3.64 9.25
N PRO A 93 10.71 -4.17 8.48
CA PRO A 93 10.44 -4.64 7.13
C PRO A 93 9.36 -5.74 7.14
N VAL A 94 8.22 -5.46 6.54
CA VAL A 94 7.17 -6.47 6.38
C VAL A 94 7.66 -7.52 5.37
N ALA A 95 7.63 -8.79 5.76
CA ALA A 95 7.99 -9.90 4.89
C ALA A 95 7.14 -9.89 3.59
N GLU A 96 7.72 -10.29 2.47
CA GLU A 96 7.08 -10.24 1.15
C GLU A 96 5.80 -11.09 1.10
N ASN A 97 5.83 -12.29 1.68
CA ASN A 97 4.67 -13.17 1.82
C ASN A 97 3.49 -12.51 2.55
N LEU A 98 3.76 -11.73 3.60
CA LEU A 98 2.71 -11.00 4.34
C LEU A 98 2.14 -9.82 3.54
N ARG A 99 2.96 -9.17 2.69
CA ARG A 99 2.46 -8.12 1.78
C ARG A 99 1.53 -8.71 0.74
N ASP A 100 1.94 -9.79 0.12
CA ASP A 100 1.15 -10.51 -0.88
C ASP A 100 -0.18 -11.01 -0.29
N LEU A 101 -0.17 -11.60 0.90
CA LEU A 101 -1.39 -12.00 1.59
C LEU A 101 -2.34 -10.83 1.86
N ARG A 102 -1.82 -9.67 2.26
CA ARG A 102 -2.63 -8.45 2.45
C ARG A 102 -3.26 -7.98 1.15
N ASP A 103 -2.54 -8.08 0.03
CA ASP A 103 -3.05 -7.69 -1.28
C ASP A 103 -4.15 -8.63 -1.75
N LEU A 104 -3.97 -9.93 -1.59
CA LEU A 104 -5.00 -10.93 -1.87
C LEU A 104 -6.26 -10.72 -1.01
N GLN A 105 -6.11 -10.46 0.29
CA GLN A 105 -7.22 -10.16 1.18
C GLN A 105 -7.95 -8.84 0.80
N THR A 106 -7.21 -7.84 0.35
CA THR A 106 -7.79 -6.58 -0.13
C THR A 106 -8.61 -6.81 -1.39
N ALA A 107 -8.08 -7.55 -2.36
CA ALA A 107 -8.79 -7.93 -3.58
C ALA A 107 -10.05 -8.76 -3.27
N ARG A 108 -9.94 -9.76 -2.38
CA ARG A 108 -11.06 -10.57 -1.89
C ARG A 108 -12.18 -9.71 -1.29
N THR A 109 -11.81 -8.76 -0.44
CA THR A 109 -12.77 -7.85 0.19
C THR A 109 -13.50 -6.98 -0.84
N ALA A 110 -12.79 -6.50 -1.86
CA ALA A 110 -13.38 -5.74 -2.96
C ALA A 110 -14.39 -6.58 -3.75
N LEU A 111 -14.06 -7.83 -4.08
CA LEU A 111 -14.96 -8.75 -4.79
C LEU A 111 -16.18 -9.13 -3.97
N ILE A 112 -16.07 -9.30 -2.64
CA ILE A 112 -17.21 -9.53 -1.75
C ILE A 112 -18.18 -8.34 -1.82
N LYS A 113 -17.68 -7.12 -1.76
CA LYS A 113 -18.50 -5.90 -1.90
C LYS A 113 -19.17 -5.82 -3.27
N GLU A 114 -18.45 -6.16 -4.34
CA GLU A 114 -18.99 -6.20 -5.70
C GLU A 114 -20.08 -7.26 -5.84
N ARG A 115 -19.86 -8.46 -5.33
CA ARG A 115 -20.89 -9.53 -5.30
C ARG A 115 -22.17 -9.05 -4.61
N GLY A 116 -22.05 -8.38 -3.48
CA GLY A 116 -23.21 -7.82 -2.77
C GLY A 116 -23.97 -6.80 -3.62
N ARG A 117 -23.25 -5.86 -4.27
CA ARG A 117 -23.86 -4.88 -5.18
C ARG A 117 -24.54 -5.53 -6.37
N LEU A 118 -23.96 -6.54 -6.98
CA LEU A 118 -24.52 -7.27 -8.12
C LEU A 118 -25.77 -8.06 -7.70
N ARG A 119 -25.77 -8.72 -6.53
CA ARG A 119 -26.94 -9.43 -5.99
C ARG A 119 -28.11 -8.47 -5.74
N ASN A 120 -27.86 -7.34 -5.10
CA ASN A 120 -28.88 -6.33 -4.85
C ASN A 120 -29.43 -5.75 -6.17
N ARG A 121 -28.53 -5.41 -7.11
CA ARG A 121 -28.93 -4.90 -8.42
C ARG A 121 -29.82 -5.90 -9.18
N ARG A 122 -29.49 -7.19 -9.13
CA ARG A 122 -30.25 -8.25 -9.82
C ARG A 122 -31.70 -8.32 -9.36
N GLN A 123 -31.99 -8.02 -8.11
CA GLN A 123 -33.35 -8.08 -7.53
C GLN A 123 -34.29 -7.03 -8.14
N ILE A 124 -33.78 -5.86 -8.49
CA ILE A 124 -34.57 -4.73 -8.98
C ILE A 124 -34.62 -4.63 -10.51
N LEU A 125 -33.84 -5.44 -11.23
CA LEU A 125 -33.80 -5.40 -12.69
C LEU A 125 -35.07 -6.04 -13.27
N THR A 126 -35.67 -5.38 -14.26
CA THR A 126 -36.81 -5.89 -15.05
C THR A 126 -36.37 -6.44 -16.39
N SER A 127 -35.44 -5.77 -17.08
CA SER A 127 -34.92 -6.15 -18.39
C SER A 127 -34.23 -7.52 -18.38
N SER A 128 -34.64 -8.41 -19.27
CA SER A 128 -34.03 -9.75 -19.46
C SER A 128 -32.56 -9.67 -19.85
N LEU A 129 -32.18 -8.69 -20.70
CA LEU A 129 -30.80 -8.45 -21.09
C LEU A 129 -29.93 -8.11 -19.89
N LEU A 130 -30.38 -7.16 -19.07
CA LEU A 130 -29.63 -6.71 -17.89
C LEU A 130 -29.55 -7.82 -16.83
N LYS A 131 -30.59 -8.62 -16.64
CA LYS A 131 -30.57 -9.80 -15.77
C LYS A 131 -29.51 -10.81 -16.22
N ARG A 132 -29.43 -11.11 -17.52
CA ARG A 132 -28.44 -12.02 -18.09
C ARG A 132 -27.02 -11.51 -17.91
N GLN A 133 -26.77 -10.21 -18.19
CA GLN A 133 -25.46 -9.60 -18.01
C GLN A 133 -25.03 -9.58 -16.53
N THR A 134 -25.95 -9.24 -15.63
CA THR A 134 -25.67 -9.24 -14.19
C THR A 134 -25.39 -10.65 -13.66
N LYS A 135 -26.11 -11.67 -14.17
CA LYS A 135 -25.84 -13.08 -13.84
C LYS A 135 -24.46 -13.51 -14.28
N ALA A 136 -24.03 -13.15 -15.49
CA ALA A 136 -22.69 -13.48 -16.00
C ALA A 136 -21.58 -12.82 -15.17
N ARG A 137 -21.75 -11.55 -14.80
CA ARG A 137 -20.82 -10.85 -13.91
C ARG A 137 -20.75 -11.49 -12.52
N LEU A 138 -21.89 -11.86 -11.97
CA LEU A 138 -21.94 -12.52 -10.66
C LEU A 138 -21.18 -13.85 -10.69
N ALA A 139 -21.37 -14.66 -11.73
CA ALA A 139 -20.64 -15.92 -11.91
C ALA A 139 -19.12 -15.69 -12.02
N LEU A 140 -18.69 -14.65 -12.73
CA LEU A 140 -17.28 -14.27 -12.83
C LEU A 140 -16.71 -13.90 -11.47
N VAL A 141 -17.40 -13.05 -10.71
CA VAL A 141 -16.96 -12.62 -9.37
C VAL A 141 -16.88 -13.82 -8.40
N GLU A 142 -17.85 -14.75 -8.47
CA GLU A 142 -17.84 -15.95 -7.63
C GLU A 142 -16.67 -16.88 -7.96
N ARG A 143 -16.34 -17.04 -9.25
CA ARG A 143 -15.14 -17.79 -9.67
C ARG A 143 -13.85 -17.13 -9.18
N GLN A 144 -13.71 -15.81 -9.36
CA GLN A 144 -12.53 -15.06 -8.89
C GLN A 144 -12.37 -15.11 -7.37
N LEU A 145 -13.47 -15.11 -6.61
CA LEU A 145 -13.42 -15.31 -5.16
C LEU A 145 -12.88 -16.70 -4.81
N GLY A 146 -13.32 -17.75 -5.50
CA GLY A 146 -12.80 -19.10 -5.31
C GLY A 146 -11.30 -19.22 -5.62
N GLU A 147 -10.84 -18.57 -6.69
CA GLU A 147 -9.41 -18.52 -7.05
C GLU A 147 -8.58 -17.81 -5.98
N LEU A 148 -9.06 -16.67 -5.44
CA LEU A 148 -8.39 -15.95 -4.36
C LEU A 148 -8.38 -16.75 -3.05
N ASP A 149 -9.49 -17.40 -2.70
CA ASP A 149 -9.58 -18.22 -1.48
C ASP A 149 -8.60 -19.40 -1.53
N ALA A 150 -8.48 -20.05 -2.70
CA ALA A 150 -7.51 -21.13 -2.91
C ALA A 150 -6.06 -20.62 -2.80
N GLU A 151 -5.74 -19.48 -3.42
CA GLU A 151 -4.40 -18.92 -3.37
C GLU A 151 -4.01 -18.45 -1.96
N ILE A 152 -4.93 -17.84 -1.22
CA ILE A 152 -4.71 -17.43 0.17
C ILE A 152 -4.44 -18.68 1.03
N ALA A 153 -5.24 -19.74 0.89
CA ALA A 153 -5.06 -20.98 1.64
C ALA A 153 -3.70 -21.63 1.34
N ARG A 154 -3.30 -21.67 0.06
CA ARG A 154 -2.00 -22.19 -0.36
C ARG A 154 -0.85 -21.45 0.31
N ARG A 155 -0.86 -20.11 0.27
CA ARG A 155 0.21 -19.28 0.86
C ARG A 155 0.31 -19.42 2.37
N ILE A 156 -0.82 -19.53 3.06
CA ILE A 156 -0.85 -19.77 4.51
C ILE A 156 -0.22 -21.14 4.84
N SER A 157 -0.53 -22.18 4.06
CA SER A 157 0.02 -23.52 4.29
C SER A 157 1.53 -23.57 4.05
N GLU A 158 2.03 -22.88 3.03
CA GLU A 158 3.46 -22.78 2.73
C GLU A 158 4.24 -22.05 3.84
N ASP A 159 3.68 -20.96 4.36
CA ASP A 159 4.28 -20.21 5.46
C ASP A 159 4.37 -21.04 6.75
N THR A 160 3.31 -21.78 7.06
CA THR A 160 3.26 -22.70 8.23
C THR A 160 4.28 -23.82 8.09
N THR A 161 4.47 -24.36 6.89
CA THR A 161 5.45 -25.43 6.63
C THR A 161 6.87 -24.90 6.75
N SER A 162 7.14 -23.70 6.20
CA SER A 162 8.45 -23.05 6.30
C SER A 162 8.84 -22.67 7.73
N ALA A 163 7.88 -22.32 8.57
CA ALA A 163 8.11 -22.04 9.99
C ALA A 163 8.52 -23.32 10.75
N ARG A 164 7.83 -24.45 10.50
CA ARG A 164 8.13 -25.74 11.15
C ARG A 164 9.46 -26.37 10.74
N THR A 165 10.04 -25.98 9.61
CA THR A 165 11.33 -26.54 9.12
C THR A 165 12.52 -25.75 9.68
N ARG A 166 12.30 -24.63 10.34
CA ARG A 166 13.36 -23.77 10.94
C ARG A 166 13.59 -24.02 12.43
N ASP A 167 12.72 -24.77 13.07
CA ASP A 167 12.84 -25.30 14.44
C ASP A 167 13.45 -26.71 14.42
#